data_f4d055fb51244aa85636de4a73ed5d15
#
_entry.id   f4d055fb51244aa85636de4a73ed5d15
#
_cell.length_a   1.000
_cell.length_b   1.000
_cell.length_c   1.000
_cell.angle_alpha   90.00
_cell.angle_beta   90.00
_cell.angle_gamma   90.00
#
_symmetry.space_group_name_H-M   'P 1'
#
loop_
_entity.id
_entity.type
_entity.pdbx_description
1 polymer ?
#
loop_
_entity_poly.entity_id
_entity_poly.type
_entity_poly.pdbx_seq_one_letter_code
_entity_poly.pdbx_strand_id
1 'polypeptide(L)'
;MKMKYILPILCLLFTFVSCQEDNTPPPPNPNPNYTEVGPSMEFVHPGILHTTASITRMQNFVNGNVSPAVDCYRLLQQNSLASASYIIQGPFTTIARFNPDMTPHPTKTKSEEDHKAAYLNALMWNITKNEAHAQKSIEILNAYAGTLREIDMSDNDAPLCAALQGFLLANA
;
A
#
# COMPACT_ATOMS: atom_id res chain seq x y z
N MET A 1 51.39 10.34 -45.90
CA MET A 1 51.01 11.34 -44.86
C MET A 1 49.90 10.74 -43.97
N LYS A 2 50.23 10.27 -42.78
CA LYS A 2 49.27 9.61 -41.87
C LYS A 2 48.82 10.62 -40.84
N MET A 3 47.54 10.99 -40.88
CA MET A 3 46.91 11.89 -39.92
C MET A 3 46.41 11.07 -38.72
N LYS A 4 47.03 11.28 -37.56
CA LYS A 4 46.63 10.67 -36.31
C LYS A 4 45.51 11.51 -35.69
N TYR A 5 44.30 10.96 -35.56
CA TYR A 5 43.24 11.56 -34.80
C TYR A 5 43.44 11.21 -33.32
N ILE A 6 43.73 12.21 -32.54
CA ILE A 6 43.73 12.13 -31.06
C ILE A 6 42.32 12.42 -30.61
N LEU A 7 41.62 11.38 -30.09
CA LEU A 7 40.31 11.49 -29.50
C LEU A 7 40.50 11.84 -28.01
N PRO A 8 39.99 12.96 -27.51
CA PRO A 8 40.03 13.24 -26.09
C PRO A 8 38.97 12.37 -25.40
N ILE A 9 39.41 11.47 -24.51
CA ILE A 9 38.57 10.72 -23.59
C ILE A 9 38.06 11.70 -22.53
N LEU A 10 36.81 12.11 -22.70
CA LEU A 10 36.08 12.88 -21.69
C LEU A 10 35.64 11.90 -20.58
N CYS A 11 36.45 11.79 -19.54
CA CYS A 11 36.05 11.09 -18.31
C CYS A 11 34.89 11.84 -17.64
N LEU A 12 33.66 11.40 -17.87
CA LEU A 12 32.51 11.77 -17.05
C LEU A 12 32.68 11.11 -15.67
N LEU A 13 33.17 11.89 -14.73
CA LEU A 13 33.10 11.55 -13.30
C LEU A 13 31.65 11.60 -12.86
N PHE A 14 30.96 10.46 -12.91
CA PHE A 14 29.73 10.28 -12.16
C PHE A 14 30.09 10.23 -10.68
N THR A 15 29.93 11.34 -9.99
CA THR A 15 29.87 11.34 -8.55
C THR A 15 28.59 10.66 -8.12
N PHE A 16 28.68 9.39 -7.75
CA PHE A 16 27.64 8.72 -6.99
C PHE A 16 27.53 9.45 -5.67
N VAL A 17 26.50 10.29 -5.51
CA VAL A 17 26.03 10.70 -4.20
C VAL A 17 25.41 9.45 -3.59
N SER A 18 26.23 8.67 -2.91
CA SER A 18 25.77 7.65 -1.99
C SER A 18 25.01 8.39 -0.89
N CYS A 19 23.69 8.19 -0.80
CA CYS A 19 22.99 8.46 0.45
C CYS A 19 23.61 7.53 1.48
N GLN A 20 24.51 8.09 2.28
CA GLN A 20 25.02 7.40 3.45
C GLN A 20 23.84 7.31 4.41
N GLU A 21 23.29 6.10 4.60
CA GLU A 21 22.40 5.85 5.72
C GLU A 21 23.16 6.25 6.97
N ASP A 22 22.63 7.23 7.68
CA ASP A 22 23.16 7.65 8.96
C ASP A 22 22.78 6.57 9.99
N ASN A 23 23.62 5.54 10.07
CA ASN A 23 23.48 4.42 11.01
C ASN A 23 23.91 4.81 12.43
N THR A 24 23.97 6.10 12.75
CA THR A 24 24.15 6.52 14.14
C THR A 24 22.86 6.13 14.90
N PRO A 25 22.96 5.22 15.88
CA PRO A 25 21.81 4.95 16.74
C PRO A 25 21.37 6.26 17.39
N PRO A 26 20.06 6.52 17.51
CA PRO A 26 19.59 7.70 18.22
C PRO A 26 20.23 7.74 19.62
N PRO A 27 20.60 8.92 20.12
CA PRO A 27 21.21 9.04 21.44
C PRO A 27 20.31 8.36 22.46
N PRO A 28 20.86 7.59 23.41
CA PRO A 28 20.07 6.91 24.43
C PRO A 28 19.23 7.96 25.16
N ASN A 29 17.94 7.69 25.27
CA ASN A 29 16.99 8.56 25.96
C ASN A 29 17.43 8.70 27.43
N PRO A 30 17.81 9.89 27.90
CA PRO A 30 18.36 10.11 29.25
C PRO A 30 17.28 10.01 30.34
N ASN A 31 16.00 9.87 29.98
CA ASN A 31 14.88 9.83 30.92
C ASN A 31 14.05 8.56 30.76
N PRO A 32 14.04 7.65 31.75
CA PRO A 32 13.16 6.45 31.71
C PRO A 32 11.67 6.79 31.75
N ASN A 33 11.29 8.04 32.03
CA ASN A 33 9.92 8.56 31.97
C ASN A 33 9.72 9.51 30.79
N TYR A 34 10.48 9.33 29.72
CA TYR A 34 10.31 10.13 28.50
C TYR A 34 8.91 9.90 27.92
N THR A 35 8.03 10.81 28.22
CA THR A 35 6.82 11.00 27.44
C THR A 35 7.25 11.89 26.28
N GLU A 36 7.20 11.37 25.06
CA GLU A 36 7.38 12.21 23.88
C GLU A 36 6.34 13.33 23.91
N VAL A 37 6.76 14.49 24.40
CA VAL A 37 6.02 15.73 24.19
C VAL A 37 6.55 16.32 22.88
N GLY A 38 6.40 15.53 21.81
CA GLY A 38 6.41 16.09 20.46
C GLY A 38 5.17 16.97 20.31
N PRO A 39 5.19 17.99 19.44
CA PRO A 39 3.95 18.65 19.06
C PRO A 39 2.97 17.54 18.67
N SER A 40 1.77 17.54 19.27
CA SER A 40 0.72 16.59 18.91
C SER A 40 0.48 16.75 17.41
N MET A 41 1.08 15.85 16.63
CA MET A 41 0.80 15.82 15.20
C MET A 41 -0.63 15.32 15.07
N GLU A 42 -1.53 16.25 14.85
CA GLU A 42 -2.90 15.91 14.49
C GLU A 42 -2.86 15.23 13.12
N PHE A 43 -3.09 13.92 13.11
CA PHE A 43 -3.16 13.17 11.86
C PHE A 43 -4.42 13.57 11.12
N VAL A 44 -4.25 14.16 9.94
CA VAL A 44 -5.37 14.51 9.07
C VAL A 44 -5.70 13.31 8.18
N HIS A 45 -6.86 12.72 8.42
CA HIS A 45 -7.38 11.60 7.61
C HIS A 45 -8.46 12.08 6.62
N PRO A 46 -8.50 11.49 5.41
CA PRO A 46 -7.52 10.60 4.79
C PRO A 46 -6.27 11.36 4.34
N GLY A 47 -5.09 10.74 4.43
CA GLY A 47 -3.83 11.48 4.25
C GLY A 47 -2.72 10.79 3.47
N ILE A 48 -2.89 9.53 3.00
CA ILE A 48 -1.86 8.82 2.25
C ILE A 48 -2.13 8.96 0.74
N LEU A 49 -2.89 8.03 0.15
CA LEU A 49 -3.20 8.07 -1.28
C LEU A 49 -4.31 9.07 -1.62
N HIS A 50 -5.26 9.20 -0.72
CA HIS A 50 -6.44 10.07 -0.90
C HIS A 50 -6.45 11.18 0.14
N THR A 51 -6.66 12.42 -0.33
CA THR A 51 -6.95 13.56 0.53
C THR A 51 -8.45 13.84 0.53
N THR A 52 -8.93 14.59 1.51
CA THR A 52 -10.35 15.05 1.53
C THR A 52 -10.74 15.71 0.22
N ALA A 53 -9.85 16.57 -0.33
CA ALA A 53 -10.10 17.23 -1.61
C ALA A 53 -10.22 16.23 -2.79
N SER A 54 -9.39 15.18 -2.82
CA SER A 54 -9.47 14.16 -3.87
C SER A 54 -10.76 13.34 -3.77
N ILE A 55 -11.18 12.98 -2.56
CA ILE A 55 -12.45 12.27 -2.33
C ILE A 55 -13.64 13.13 -2.73
N THR A 56 -13.68 14.39 -2.30
CA THR A 56 -14.75 15.32 -2.70
C THR A 56 -14.84 15.47 -4.22
N ARG A 57 -13.69 15.55 -4.90
CA ARG A 57 -13.65 15.59 -6.37
C ARG A 57 -14.22 14.33 -7.00
N MET A 58 -13.86 13.13 -6.49
CA MET A 58 -14.43 11.86 -6.98
C MET A 58 -15.94 11.82 -6.80
N GLN A 59 -16.44 12.18 -5.62
CA GLN A 59 -17.87 12.26 -5.34
C GLN A 59 -18.60 13.19 -6.32
N ASN A 60 -18.05 14.39 -6.54
CA ASN A 60 -18.64 15.37 -7.44
C ASN A 60 -18.70 14.86 -8.89
N PHE A 61 -17.65 14.20 -9.37
CA PHE A 61 -17.63 13.65 -10.72
C PHE A 61 -18.59 12.47 -10.89
N VAL A 62 -18.68 11.58 -9.89
CA VAL A 62 -19.61 10.45 -9.91
C VAL A 62 -21.05 10.95 -9.87
N ASN A 63 -21.38 11.86 -8.92
CA ASN A 63 -22.71 12.42 -8.77
C ASN A 63 -23.13 13.28 -9.98
N GLY A 64 -22.16 13.98 -10.58
CA GLY A 64 -22.38 14.76 -11.81
C GLY A 64 -22.40 13.95 -13.10
N ASN A 65 -22.21 12.60 -13.01
CA ASN A 65 -22.11 11.70 -14.17
C ASN A 65 -21.04 12.16 -15.19
N VAL A 66 -19.89 12.62 -14.70
CA VAL A 66 -18.80 13.18 -15.52
C VAL A 66 -17.83 12.09 -15.96
N SER A 67 -17.75 11.84 -17.27
CA SER A 67 -16.76 10.93 -17.88
C SER A 67 -15.36 11.60 -17.88
N PRO A 68 -14.25 10.83 -17.73
CA PRO A 68 -14.18 9.36 -17.59
C PRO A 68 -14.37 8.85 -16.15
N ALA A 69 -14.49 9.73 -15.16
CA ALA A 69 -14.53 9.34 -13.74
C ALA A 69 -15.73 8.43 -13.41
N VAL A 70 -16.92 8.75 -13.93
CA VAL A 70 -18.10 7.92 -13.73
C VAL A 70 -17.97 6.54 -14.40
N ASP A 71 -17.23 6.45 -15.50
CA ASP A 71 -17.01 5.17 -16.18
C ASP A 71 -16.07 4.28 -15.36
N CYS A 72 -15.00 4.86 -14.77
CA CYS A 72 -14.14 4.16 -13.81
C CYS A 72 -14.93 3.70 -12.57
N TYR A 73 -15.84 4.52 -12.07
CA TYR A 73 -16.70 4.14 -10.95
C TYR A 73 -17.63 2.96 -11.31
N ARG A 74 -18.19 2.93 -12.51
CA ARG A 74 -19.00 1.79 -12.98
C ARG A 74 -18.19 0.49 -13.03
N LEU A 75 -16.92 0.56 -13.46
CA LEU A 75 -16.01 -0.60 -13.41
C LEU A 75 -15.73 -1.03 -11.97
N LEU A 76 -15.53 -0.08 -11.06
CA LEU A 76 -15.37 -0.38 -9.64
C LEU A 76 -16.60 -1.09 -9.06
N GLN A 77 -17.81 -0.63 -9.38
CA GLN A 77 -19.06 -1.26 -8.94
C GLN A 77 -19.23 -2.71 -9.45
N GLN A 78 -18.67 -3.03 -10.62
CA GLN A 78 -18.69 -4.37 -11.20
C GLN A 78 -17.61 -5.30 -10.66
N ASN A 79 -16.64 -4.77 -9.91
CA ASN A 79 -15.57 -5.56 -9.36
C ASN A 79 -16.06 -6.32 -8.11
N SER A 80 -15.97 -7.64 -8.12
CA SER A 80 -16.40 -8.51 -7.02
C SER A 80 -15.67 -8.20 -5.71
N LEU A 81 -14.41 -7.73 -5.76
CA LEU A 81 -13.64 -7.34 -4.59
C LEU A 81 -14.16 -6.03 -3.96
N ALA A 82 -14.87 -5.20 -4.70
CA ALA A 82 -15.51 -3.98 -4.20
C ALA A 82 -16.91 -4.23 -3.60
N SER A 83 -17.35 -5.47 -3.56
CA SER A 83 -18.66 -5.82 -3.02
C SER A 83 -18.68 -5.78 -1.49
N ALA A 84 -19.70 -5.16 -0.90
CA ALA A 84 -19.96 -5.23 0.53
C ALA A 84 -20.27 -6.65 1.03
N SER A 85 -20.64 -7.56 0.12
CA SER A 85 -20.83 -8.99 0.40
C SER A 85 -19.62 -9.86 0.09
N TYR A 86 -18.43 -9.25 -0.11
CA TYR A 86 -17.19 -10.01 -0.34
C TYR A 86 -16.94 -11.01 0.80
N ILE A 87 -16.56 -12.23 0.44
CA ILE A 87 -16.24 -13.29 1.41
C ILE A 87 -14.74 -13.33 1.60
N ILE A 88 -14.28 -13.08 2.82
CA ILE A 88 -12.87 -13.12 3.20
C ILE A 88 -12.33 -14.52 2.98
N GLN A 89 -11.19 -14.64 2.27
CA GLN A 89 -10.57 -15.92 1.94
C GLN A 89 -9.58 -16.38 3.01
N GLY A 90 -9.01 -15.44 3.79
CA GLY A 90 -8.25 -15.67 5.01
C GLY A 90 -9.13 -15.45 6.26
N PRO A 91 -8.57 -14.87 7.35
CA PRO A 91 -7.19 -14.41 7.49
C PRO A 91 -6.17 -15.55 7.63
N PHE A 92 -4.91 -15.28 7.29
CA PHE A 92 -3.81 -16.24 7.41
C PHE A 92 -2.84 -15.81 8.51
N THR A 93 -2.32 -16.78 9.28
CA THR A 93 -1.27 -16.54 10.27
C THR A 93 0.06 -16.21 9.60
N THR A 94 0.35 -16.90 8.50
CA THR A 94 1.55 -16.71 7.68
C THR A 94 1.13 -16.51 6.23
N ILE A 95 1.70 -15.50 5.58
CA ILE A 95 1.55 -15.30 4.14
C ILE A 95 2.88 -15.70 3.50
N ALA A 96 2.85 -16.72 2.61
CA ALA A 96 3.98 -17.17 1.83
C ALA A 96 3.70 -16.98 0.35
N ARG A 97 4.75 -16.66 -0.42
CA ARG A 97 4.65 -16.47 -1.86
C ARG A 97 4.73 -17.78 -2.62
N PHE A 98 5.65 -18.65 -2.20
CA PHE A 98 5.88 -19.95 -2.80
C PHE A 98 5.88 -21.06 -1.77
N ASN A 99 5.58 -22.26 -2.22
CA ASN A 99 5.86 -23.50 -1.51
C ASN A 99 7.36 -23.86 -1.64
N PRO A 100 7.89 -24.81 -0.85
CA PRO A 100 9.28 -25.24 -0.97
C PRO A 100 9.68 -25.78 -2.36
N ASP A 101 8.74 -26.26 -3.14
CA ASP A 101 8.91 -26.71 -4.52
C ASP A 101 8.79 -25.58 -5.56
N MET A 102 8.77 -24.32 -5.12
CA MET A 102 8.62 -23.13 -5.95
C MET A 102 7.27 -23.01 -6.67
N THR A 103 6.29 -23.82 -6.33
CA THR A 103 4.90 -23.58 -6.78
C THR A 103 4.26 -22.41 -5.99
N PRO A 104 3.34 -21.63 -6.59
CA PRO A 104 2.68 -20.52 -5.91
C PRO A 104 1.95 -20.99 -4.64
N HIS A 105 2.22 -20.32 -3.52
CA HIS A 105 1.51 -20.61 -2.28
C HIS A 105 0.10 -19.98 -2.29
N PRO A 106 -0.95 -20.72 -1.90
CA PRO A 106 -2.31 -20.24 -2.00
C PRO A 106 -2.60 -19.01 -1.12
N THR A 107 -1.86 -18.81 -0.02
CA THR A 107 -2.06 -17.66 0.87
C THR A 107 -1.70 -16.34 0.20
N LYS A 108 -0.74 -16.32 -0.74
CA LYS A 108 -0.35 -15.10 -1.47
C LYS A 108 -1.55 -14.49 -2.19
N THR A 109 -2.12 -15.21 -3.14
CA THR A 109 -3.20 -14.67 -3.99
C THR A 109 -4.43 -14.34 -3.16
N LYS A 110 -4.78 -15.20 -2.21
CA LYS A 110 -5.96 -15.02 -1.35
C LYS A 110 -5.82 -13.78 -0.44
N SER A 111 -4.64 -13.58 0.18
CA SER A 111 -4.40 -12.38 0.98
C SER A 111 -4.38 -11.11 0.13
N GLU A 112 -3.81 -11.17 -1.06
CA GLU A 112 -3.82 -10.03 -1.99
C GLU A 112 -5.25 -9.63 -2.38
N GLU A 113 -6.14 -10.58 -2.60
CA GLU A 113 -7.55 -10.31 -2.89
C GLU A 113 -8.28 -9.72 -1.68
N ASP A 114 -8.05 -10.26 -0.48
CA ASP A 114 -8.61 -9.70 0.76
C ASP A 114 -8.14 -8.26 1.01
N HIS A 115 -6.85 -7.99 0.86
CA HIS A 115 -6.31 -6.64 1.05
C HIS A 115 -6.81 -5.65 -0.02
N LYS A 116 -6.93 -6.10 -1.26
CA LYS A 116 -7.57 -5.31 -2.32
C LYS A 116 -9.04 -5.05 -1.99
N ALA A 117 -9.76 -6.06 -1.49
CA ALA A 117 -11.15 -5.91 -1.10
C ALA A 117 -11.34 -4.92 0.06
N ALA A 118 -10.44 -4.91 1.05
CA ALA A 118 -10.45 -3.90 2.10
C ALA A 118 -10.35 -2.49 1.52
N TYR A 119 -9.33 -2.23 0.70
CA TYR A 119 -9.12 -0.93 0.07
C TYR A 119 -10.28 -0.52 -0.85
N LEU A 120 -10.76 -1.42 -1.71
CA LEU A 120 -11.83 -1.10 -2.66
C LEU A 120 -13.16 -0.84 -1.95
N ASN A 121 -13.45 -1.53 -0.85
CA ASN A 121 -14.62 -1.25 -0.04
C ASN A 121 -14.48 0.09 0.71
N ALA A 122 -13.31 0.43 1.26
CA ALA A 122 -13.08 1.76 1.83
C ALA A 122 -13.28 2.87 0.78
N LEU A 123 -12.81 2.66 -0.45
CA LEU A 123 -13.02 3.59 -1.56
C LEU A 123 -14.51 3.71 -1.93
N MET A 124 -15.23 2.59 -2.02
CA MET A 124 -16.67 2.57 -2.27
C MET A 124 -17.44 3.33 -1.20
N TRP A 125 -17.12 3.13 0.09
CA TRP A 125 -17.71 3.91 1.17
C TRP A 125 -17.43 5.40 1.02
N ASN A 126 -16.18 5.77 0.74
CA ASN A 126 -15.82 7.18 0.54
C ASN A 126 -16.60 7.84 -0.59
N ILE A 127 -16.87 7.13 -1.68
CA ILE A 127 -17.65 7.67 -2.81
C ILE A 127 -19.14 7.69 -2.50
N THR A 128 -19.69 6.60 -1.96
CA THR A 128 -21.15 6.37 -1.87
C THR A 128 -21.74 6.71 -0.52
N LYS A 129 -20.92 6.73 0.54
CA LYS A 129 -21.33 6.80 1.94
C LYS A 129 -22.25 5.64 2.38
N ASN A 130 -22.18 4.50 1.66
CA ASN A 130 -22.90 3.29 2.07
C ASN A 130 -22.10 2.56 3.15
N GLU A 131 -22.62 2.54 4.36
CA GLU A 131 -21.97 1.96 5.56
C GLU A 131 -21.64 0.47 5.42
N ALA A 132 -22.36 -0.28 4.59
CA ALA A 132 -22.05 -1.70 4.37
C ALA A 132 -20.62 -1.91 3.80
N HIS A 133 -20.12 -0.96 2.98
CA HIS A 133 -18.76 -1.00 2.47
C HIS A 133 -17.74 -0.65 3.58
N ALA A 134 -18.02 0.34 4.43
CA ALA A 134 -17.15 0.64 5.58
C ALA A 134 -17.01 -0.58 6.50
N GLN A 135 -18.13 -1.21 6.85
CA GLN A 135 -18.13 -2.41 7.70
C GLN A 135 -17.33 -3.56 7.08
N LYS A 136 -17.43 -3.78 5.77
CA LYS A 136 -16.66 -4.81 5.08
C LYS A 136 -15.15 -4.53 5.14
N SER A 137 -14.72 -3.28 4.90
CA SER A 137 -13.31 -2.91 5.04
C SER A 137 -12.80 -3.15 6.46
N ILE A 138 -13.53 -2.69 7.47
CA ILE A 138 -13.18 -2.86 8.89
C ILE A 138 -13.13 -4.35 9.26
N GLU A 139 -14.06 -5.16 8.77
CA GLU A 139 -14.09 -6.61 9.01
C GLU A 139 -12.80 -7.26 8.52
N ILE A 140 -12.36 -6.97 7.29
CA ILE A 140 -11.13 -7.51 6.72
C ILE A 140 -9.91 -7.06 7.51
N LEU A 141 -9.79 -5.75 7.78
CA LEU A 141 -8.67 -5.19 8.52
C LEU A 141 -8.52 -5.81 9.91
N ASN A 142 -9.62 -5.93 10.65
CA ASN A 142 -9.61 -6.53 11.99
C ASN A 142 -9.27 -8.02 11.95
N ALA A 143 -9.77 -8.77 10.96
CA ALA A 143 -9.46 -10.18 10.79
C ALA A 143 -7.95 -10.40 10.64
N TYR A 144 -7.30 -9.62 9.75
CA TYR A 144 -5.86 -9.73 9.54
C TYR A 144 -5.05 -9.18 10.72
N ALA A 145 -5.44 -8.05 11.31
CA ALA A 145 -4.77 -7.50 12.50
C ALA A 145 -4.78 -8.49 13.69
N GLY A 146 -5.85 -9.24 13.84
CA GLY A 146 -5.97 -10.27 14.87
C GLY A 146 -5.17 -11.55 14.61
N THR A 147 -4.87 -11.86 13.33
CA THR A 147 -4.41 -13.20 12.93
C THR A 147 -3.00 -13.21 12.33
N LEU A 148 -2.67 -12.27 11.42
CA LEU A 148 -1.39 -12.26 10.72
C LEU A 148 -0.22 -12.05 11.69
N ARG A 149 0.79 -12.92 11.61
CA ARG A 149 2.00 -12.86 12.45
C ARG A 149 3.28 -12.83 11.65
N GLU A 150 3.25 -13.37 10.44
CA GLU A 150 4.44 -13.57 9.65
C GLU A 150 4.18 -13.37 8.16
N ILE A 151 5.14 -12.76 7.48
CA ILE A 151 5.28 -12.82 6.03
C ILE A 151 6.55 -13.58 5.75
N ASP A 152 6.45 -14.73 5.07
CA ASP A 152 7.61 -15.56 4.74
C ASP A 152 8.55 -14.79 3.81
N MET A 153 9.75 -14.53 4.29
CA MET A 153 10.79 -13.76 3.61
C MET A 153 11.83 -14.66 2.92
N SER A 154 11.56 -15.93 2.76
CA SER A 154 12.48 -16.89 2.12
C SER A 154 12.70 -16.65 0.62
N ASP A 155 11.83 -15.84 0.01
CA ASP A 155 11.88 -15.45 -1.40
C ASP A 155 12.35 -13.98 -1.55
N ASN A 156 13.23 -13.73 -2.52
CA ASN A 156 13.82 -12.41 -2.80
C ASN A 156 12.78 -11.32 -3.11
N ASP A 157 11.61 -11.68 -3.65
CA ASP A 157 10.54 -10.73 -3.95
C ASP A 157 9.51 -10.58 -2.81
N ALA A 158 9.66 -11.31 -1.72
CA ALA A 158 8.75 -11.22 -0.57
C ALA A 158 8.67 -9.79 0.02
N PRO A 159 9.77 -9.01 0.14
CA PRO A 159 9.72 -7.63 0.59
C PRO A 159 8.84 -6.75 -0.32
N LEU A 160 8.92 -6.94 -1.64
CA LEU A 160 8.08 -6.20 -2.58
C LEU A 160 6.61 -6.57 -2.41
N CYS A 161 6.29 -7.85 -2.26
CA CYS A 161 4.92 -8.30 -2.01
C CYS A 161 4.37 -7.73 -0.70
N ALA A 162 5.18 -7.74 0.37
CA ALA A 162 4.81 -7.17 1.66
C ALA A 162 4.52 -5.66 1.55
N ALA A 163 5.37 -4.91 0.84
CA ALA A 163 5.20 -3.48 0.63
C ALA A 163 3.92 -3.15 -0.16
N LEU A 164 3.64 -3.89 -1.23
CA LEU A 164 2.43 -3.68 -2.04
C LEU A 164 1.15 -3.98 -1.25
N GLN A 165 1.15 -5.05 -0.46
CA GLN A 165 0.01 -5.40 0.38
C GLN A 165 -0.15 -4.41 1.54
N GLY A 166 0.94 -4.03 2.21
CA GLY A 166 0.96 -3.03 3.26
C GLY A 166 0.44 -1.67 2.79
N PHE A 167 0.79 -1.27 1.55
CA PHE A 167 0.26 -0.06 0.93
C PHE A 167 -1.28 -0.10 0.81
N LEU A 168 -1.86 -1.22 0.40
CA LEU A 168 -3.32 -1.36 0.29
C LEU A 168 -3.99 -1.27 1.68
N LEU A 169 -3.45 -1.98 2.67
CA LEU A 169 -3.98 -1.96 4.04
C LEU A 169 -3.88 -0.57 4.70
N ALA A 170 -2.79 0.15 4.44
CA ALA A 170 -2.61 1.51 4.98
C ALA A 170 -3.56 2.54 4.35
N ASN A 171 -4.17 2.24 3.21
CA ASN A 171 -5.12 3.11 2.51
C ASN A 171 -6.58 2.64 2.63
N ALA A 172 -6.81 1.52 3.29
CA ALA A 172 -8.16 1.00 3.57
C ALA A 172 -8.71 1.59 4.86
#